data_a81574362c7dbe27d3ba7feb6a076043
#
_entry.id   a81574362c7dbe27d3ba7feb6a076043
#
_cell.length_a   1.000
_cell.length_b   1.000
_cell.length_c   1.000
_cell.angle_alpha   90.00
_cell.angle_beta   90.00
_cell.angle_gamma   90.00
#
_symmetry.space_group_name_H-M   'P 1'
#
loop_
_entity.id
_entity.type
_entity.pdbx_description
1 polymer ?
#
loop_
_entity_poly.entity_id
_entity_poly.type
_entity_poly.pdbx_seq_one_letter_code
_entity_poly.pdbx_strand_id
1 'polypeptide(L)' 'MTAARATLPDLDALNPNELKALIVSQHELIVSRDSEIDQLKLLIAKLRRMQFGRSSEKLDRQIEQLELRLEALQL' A
#
# COMPACT_ATOMS: atom_id res chain seq x y z
N MET A 1 -21.89 10.27 4.90
CA MET A 1 -21.26 10.34 5.29
C MET A 1 -20.24 9.87 5.11
N THR A 2 -19.68 9.94 5.31
CA THR A 2 -18.80 9.65 5.10
C THR A 2 -18.05 8.86 5.39
N ALA A 3 -17.63 8.66 5.38
CA ALA A 3 -16.85 8.01 5.44
C ALA A 3 -16.18 7.70 6.27
N ALA A 4 -16.28 7.08 6.53
CA ALA A 4 -15.81 6.57 7.41
C ALA A 4 -14.46 6.43 7.46
N ARG A 5 -13.74 6.71 6.92
CA ARG A 5 -12.57 6.43 7.04
C ARG A 5 -11.80 7.43 7.38
N ALA A 6 -10.67 7.34 7.62
CA ALA A 6 -9.74 8.37 7.74
C ALA A 6 -10.21 9.52 8.57
N THR A 7 -10.92 9.25 9.58
CA THR A 7 -11.35 10.30 10.48
C THR A 7 -10.19 10.69 11.35
N LEU A 8 -9.79 11.94 11.28
CA LEU A 8 -8.75 12.44 12.13
C LEU A 8 -9.28 12.67 13.54
N PRO A 9 -8.48 12.37 14.55
CA PRO A 9 -8.88 12.72 15.91
C PRO A 9 -8.89 14.23 16.07
N ASP A 10 -9.50 14.71 17.15
CA ASP A 10 -9.49 16.12 17.46
C ASP A 10 -8.07 16.48 17.91
N LEU A 11 -7.33 17.09 17.03
CA LEU A 11 -5.94 17.38 17.29
C LEU A 11 -5.77 18.42 18.40
N ASP A 12 -6.75 19.29 18.58
CA ASP A 12 -6.67 20.30 19.63
C ASP A 12 -6.83 19.69 21.01
N ALA A 13 -7.42 18.52 21.09
CA ALA A 13 -7.63 17.85 22.36
C ALA A 13 -6.43 17.02 22.79
N LEU A 14 -5.42 16.88 21.93
CA LEU A 14 -4.27 16.06 22.21
C LEU A 14 -3.16 16.89 22.84
N ASN A 15 -2.46 16.30 23.80
CA ASN A 15 -1.29 16.95 24.37
C ASN A 15 -0.09 16.73 23.45
N PRO A 16 1.04 17.44 23.67
CA PRO A 16 2.20 17.31 22.78
C PRO A 16 2.74 15.89 22.66
N ASN A 17 2.70 15.11 23.73
CA ASN A 17 3.18 13.73 23.66
C ASN A 17 2.28 12.89 22.80
N GLU A 18 0.97 13.09 22.89
CA GLU A 18 0.02 12.36 22.06
C GLU A 18 0.16 12.75 20.59
N LEU A 19 0.42 14.02 20.32
CA LEU A 19 0.65 14.48 18.96
C LEU A 19 1.89 13.85 18.36
N LYS A 20 2.96 13.78 19.14
CA LYS A 20 4.19 13.14 18.68
C LYS A 20 3.98 11.67 18.39
N ALA A 21 3.26 10.98 19.26
CA ALA A 21 2.97 9.57 19.05
C ALA A 21 2.16 9.36 17.79
N LEU A 22 1.19 10.24 17.52
CA LEU A 22 0.38 10.15 16.34
C LEU A 22 1.23 10.34 15.07
N ILE A 23 2.12 11.33 15.08
CA ILE A 23 2.98 11.61 13.94
C ILE A 23 3.89 10.42 13.66
N VAL A 24 4.51 9.86 14.70
CA VAL A 24 5.39 8.70 14.53
C VAL A 24 4.62 7.52 13.98
N SER A 25 3.43 7.27 14.51
CA SER A 25 2.61 6.17 14.06
C SER A 25 2.25 6.31 12.58
N GLN A 26 1.86 7.50 12.16
CA GLN A 26 1.52 7.74 10.76
C GLN A 26 2.73 7.64 9.85
N HIS A 27 3.87 8.12 10.33
CA HIS A 27 5.11 7.99 9.57
C HIS A 27 5.45 6.52 9.31
N GLU A 28 5.31 5.69 10.34
CA GLU A 28 5.60 4.27 10.20
C GLU A 28 4.64 3.60 9.21
N LEU A 29 3.38 4.00 9.21
CA LEU A 29 2.43 3.46 8.25
C LEU A 29 2.77 3.84 6.82
N ILE A 30 3.20 5.08 6.62
CA ILE A 30 3.59 5.55 5.29
C ILE A 30 4.81 4.78 4.79
N VAL A 31 5.82 4.63 5.64
CA VAL A 31 7.04 3.90 5.28
C VAL A 31 6.70 2.45 4.95
N SER A 32 5.83 1.83 5.74
CA SER A 32 5.43 0.45 5.51
C SER A 32 4.69 0.30 4.19
N ARG A 33 3.80 1.24 3.88
CA ARG A 33 3.06 1.21 2.61
C ARG A 33 4.00 1.40 1.43
N ASP A 34 4.93 2.34 1.53
CA ASP A 34 5.89 2.59 0.45
C ASP A 34 6.74 1.35 0.19
N SER A 35 7.15 0.66 1.26
CA SER A 35 7.91 -0.56 1.12
C SER A 35 7.11 -1.64 0.41
N GLU A 36 5.83 -1.78 0.76
CA GLU A 36 4.98 -2.77 0.10
C GLU A 36 4.78 -2.43 -1.37
N ILE A 37 4.62 -1.15 -1.69
CA ILE A 37 4.49 -0.72 -3.08
C ILE A 37 5.73 -1.12 -3.88
N ASP A 38 6.91 -0.85 -3.34
CA ASP A 38 8.15 -1.19 -4.01
C ASP A 38 8.27 -2.69 -4.22
N GLN A 39 7.93 -3.48 -3.20
CA GLN A 39 8.00 -4.93 -3.30
C GLN A 39 7.04 -5.45 -4.36
N LEU A 40 5.83 -4.91 -4.42
CA LEU A 40 4.86 -5.31 -5.42
C LEU A 40 5.32 -4.98 -6.83
N LYS A 41 5.92 -3.81 -7.01
CA LYS A 41 6.43 -3.43 -8.32
C LYS A 41 7.53 -4.37 -8.78
N LEU A 42 8.42 -4.74 -7.89
CA LEU A 42 9.49 -5.68 -8.22
C LEU A 42 8.95 -7.05 -8.55
N LEU A 43 7.98 -7.52 -7.78
CA LEU A 43 7.39 -8.83 -8.01
C LEU A 43 6.64 -8.87 -9.33
N ILE A 44 5.87 -7.83 -9.63
CA ILE A 44 5.14 -7.76 -10.90
C ILE A 44 6.13 -7.78 -12.07
N ALA A 45 7.21 -7.01 -11.97
CA ALA A 45 8.22 -6.99 -13.02
C ALA A 45 8.86 -8.36 -13.21
N LYS A 46 9.11 -9.07 -12.11
CA LYS A 46 9.68 -10.40 -12.18
C LYS A 46 8.72 -11.38 -12.85
N LEU A 47 7.45 -11.33 -12.49
CA LEU A 47 6.46 -12.23 -13.07
C LEU A 47 6.24 -11.93 -14.55
N ARG A 48 6.29 -10.67 -14.95
CA ARG A 48 6.16 -10.33 -16.36
C ARG A 48 7.33 -10.86 -17.17
N ARG A 49 8.52 -10.86 -16.61
CA ARG A 49 9.67 -11.46 -17.29
C ARG A 49 9.50 -12.97 -17.44
N MET A 50 8.94 -13.62 -16.42
CA MET A 50 8.68 -15.05 -16.52
C MET A 50 7.62 -15.35 -17.58
N GLN A 51 6.67 -14.45 -17.75
CA GLN A 51 5.61 -14.61 -18.73
C GLN A 51 6.10 -14.47 -20.15
N PHE A 52 7.22 -13.80 -20.34
CA PHE A 52 7.69 -13.44 -21.64
C PHE A 52 7.88 -14.63 -22.58
N GLY A 53 8.32 -15.73 -22.14
CA GLY A 53 8.60 -16.89 -22.97
C GLY A 53 7.42 -17.83 -23.15
N ARG A 54 6.35 -17.65 -22.40
CA ARG A 54 5.22 -18.54 -22.50
C ARG A 54 3.98 -17.91 -21.90
N SER A 55 2.87 -18.29 -22.47
CA SER A 55 1.59 -17.80 -22.02
C SER A 55 1.06 -18.70 -20.92
N SER A 56 0.51 -18.11 -19.86
CA SER A 56 -0.04 -18.85 -18.75
C SER A 56 -1.17 -18.05 -18.13
N GLU A 57 -2.37 -18.64 -18.11
CA GLU A 57 -3.50 -17.97 -17.49
C GLU A 57 -3.29 -17.78 -16.01
N LYS A 58 -2.64 -18.74 -15.37
CA LYS A 58 -2.39 -18.65 -13.94
C LYS A 58 -1.47 -17.48 -13.63
N LEU A 59 -0.43 -17.32 -14.43
CA LEU A 59 0.51 -16.22 -14.24
C LEU A 59 -0.15 -14.89 -14.53
N ASP A 60 -0.98 -14.83 -15.56
CA ASP A 60 -1.74 -13.63 -15.89
C ASP A 60 -2.62 -13.19 -14.72
N ARG A 61 -3.29 -14.16 -14.09
CA ARG A 61 -4.14 -13.85 -12.95
C ARG A 61 -3.33 -13.36 -11.76
N GLN A 62 -2.18 -13.95 -11.52
CA GLN A 62 -1.33 -13.51 -10.44
C GLN A 62 -0.89 -12.07 -10.64
N ILE A 63 -0.47 -11.75 -11.84
CA ILE A 63 -0.05 -10.39 -12.17
C ILE A 63 -1.22 -9.42 -11.98
N GLU A 64 -2.38 -9.80 -12.46
CA GLU A 64 -3.57 -8.94 -12.34
C GLU A 64 -3.91 -8.67 -10.89
N GLN A 65 -3.88 -9.70 -10.05
CA GLN A 65 -4.20 -9.52 -8.64
C GLN A 65 -3.18 -8.62 -7.95
N LEU A 66 -1.91 -8.77 -8.30
CA LEU A 66 -0.87 -7.93 -7.72
C LEU A 66 -1.01 -6.49 -8.18
N GLU A 67 -1.39 -6.29 -9.44
CA GLU A 67 -1.62 -4.95 -9.95
C GLU A 67 -2.80 -4.28 -9.27
N LEU A 68 -3.85 -5.05 -8.98
CA LEU A 68 -4.98 -4.51 -8.24
C LEU A 68 -4.58 -4.11 -6.82
N ARG A 69 -3.77 -4.93 -6.17
CA ARG A 69 -3.28 -4.60 -4.84
C ARG A 69 -2.43 -3.34 -4.87
N LEU A 70 -1.55 -3.26 -5.86
CA LEU A 70 -0.70 -2.09 -6.02
C LEU A 70 -1.54 -0.83 -6.22
N GLU A 71 -2.56 -0.92 -7.07
CA GLU A 71 -3.44 0.21 -7.33
C GLU A 71 -4.15 0.65 -6.04
N ALA A 72 -4.62 -0.31 -5.27
CA ALA A 72 -5.30 -0.01 -4.01
C ALA A 72 -4.37 0.72 -3.03
N LEU A 73 -3.10 0.36 -3.02
CA LEU A 73 -2.15 1.00 -2.13
C LEU A 73 -1.76 2.40 -2.57
N GLN A 74 -1.92 2.69 -3.85
CA GLN A 74 -1.54 3.99 -4.40
C GLN A 74 -2.68 4.99 -4.45
N LEU A 75 -3.87 4.59 -4.05
CA LEU A 75 -5.02 5.50 -4.03
C LEU A 75 -4.98 6.51 -2.85
#